data_61bb5aee529a94a14491fd6dc79d3c06
#
_entry.id   61bb5aee529a94a14491fd6dc79d3c06
#
_cell.length_a   1.000
_cell.length_b   1.000
_cell.length_c   1.000
_cell.angle_alpha   90.00
_cell.angle_beta   90.00
_cell.angle_gamma   90.00
#
_symmetry.space_group_name_H-M   'P 1'
#
loop_
_entity.id
_entity.type
_entity.pdbx_description
1 polymer ?
#
loop_
_entity_poly.entity_id
_entity_poly.type
_entity_poly.pdbx_seq_one_letter_code
_entity_poly.pdbx_strand_id
1 'polypeptide(L)'
;MKNFITNVYAAVLLLFSAGTYADDHASSGPLFYGQSIGVIASDAPAVLAAMNKWRNSATGQKAPNTVVLLQNIVNGDYRSTHGINIFYPNGAAMDAAAELYAGSKDWAAFQGAFQSLVETEWENTYAIMRAKANVGDVSSTTPVTIVYGFTVTDPAGFMSAFDKMWNSDVIQKFPGAVYLGQNIATGTMPGTHFVTFVADTRGKLTEAIMAMQSSKDMATYLEAVGDSREIEAINMFSELQRWSNGG
;
A
#
# COMPACT_ATOMS: atom_id res chain seq x y z
N MET A 1 27.00 17.49 -5.37
CA MET A 1 26.11 16.33 -5.56
C MET A 1 25.43 15.91 -4.25
N LYS A 2 24.95 16.85 -3.41
CA LYS A 2 24.27 16.53 -2.13
C LYS A 2 22.82 17.01 -2.04
N ASN A 3 22.27 17.65 -3.08
CA ASN A 3 20.95 18.30 -3.03
C ASN A 3 19.87 17.63 -3.90
N PHE A 4 20.14 16.42 -4.45
CA PHE A 4 19.17 15.76 -5.36
C PHE A 4 18.30 14.70 -4.67
N ILE A 5 18.66 14.30 -3.45
CA ILE A 5 17.96 13.20 -2.75
C ILE A 5 16.80 13.72 -1.87
N THR A 6 16.83 14.99 -1.49
CA THR A 6 15.85 15.55 -0.54
C THR A 6 14.48 15.86 -1.16
N ASN A 7 14.37 15.95 -2.49
CA ASN A 7 13.12 16.36 -3.15
C ASN A 7 12.21 15.19 -3.60
N VAL A 8 12.67 13.93 -3.54
CA VAL A 8 11.88 12.80 -4.02
C VAL A 8 10.84 12.33 -3.00
N TYR A 9 11.10 12.57 -1.70
CA TYR A 9 10.14 12.20 -0.63
C TYR A 9 8.96 13.17 -0.49
N ALA A 10 9.11 14.40 -0.94
CA ALA A 10 8.03 15.39 -0.89
C ALA A 10 6.88 15.08 -1.87
N ALA A 11 7.16 14.39 -2.98
CA ALA A 11 6.17 14.21 -4.05
C ALA A 11 5.07 13.20 -3.75
N VAL A 12 5.33 12.15 -2.94
CA VAL A 12 4.29 11.18 -2.55
C VAL A 12 3.46 11.69 -1.39
N LEU A 13 4.06 12.50 -0.52
CA LEU A 13 3.35 13.21 0.55
C LEU A 13 2.64 14.48 0.03
N LEU A 14 3.08 15.06 -1.10
CA LEU A 14 2.44 16.24 -1.71
C LEU A 14 1.06 15.93 -2.34
N LEU A 15 0.75 14.67 -2.65
CA LEU A 15 -0.64 14.29 -2.98
C LEU A 15 -1.58 14.42 -1.77
N PHE A 16 -1.02 14.53 -0.55
CA PHE A 16 -1.76 14.70 0.70
C PHE A 16 -1.56 16.06 1.38
N SER A 17 -0.79 16.99 0.79
CA SER A 17 -0.42 18.25 1.45
C SER A 17 -1.42 19.40 1.29
N ALA A 18 -2.61 19.15 0.80
CA ALA A 18 -3.63 20.20 0.71
C ALA A 18 -4.93 19.75 1.37
N GLY A 19 -4.99 19.83 2.68
CA GLY A 19 -6.26 19.74 3.38
C GLY A 19 -6.08 19.15 4.77
N THR A 20 -6.23 19.97 5.78
CA THR A 20 -6.88 19.55 7.00
C THR A 20 -8.22 18.94 6.57
N TYR A 21 -8.27 17.62 6.41
CA TYR A 21 -9.55 16.93 6.19
C TYR A 21 -10.35 17.03 7.48
N ALA A 22 -11.10 18.12 7.59
CA ALA A 22 -12.19 18.22 8.54
C ALA A 22 -13.22 17.16 8.17
N ASP A 23 -13.66 16.43 9.17
CA ASP A 23 -14.75 15.49 9.13
C ASP A 23 -15.96 16.05 8.34
N ASP A 24 -16.11 15.57 7.11
CA ASP A 24 -17.40 15.58 6.43
C ASP A 24 -17.67 14.17 5.93
N HIS A 25 -18.50 13.46 6.67
CA HIS A 25 -18.96 12.09 6.41
C HIS A 25 -19.87 11.97 5.17
N ALA A 26 -19.76 12.85 4.20
CA ALA A 26 -20.57 12.84 3.00
C ALA A 26 -19.70 12.65 1.75
N SER A 27 -19.68 11.40 1.24
CA SER A 27 -19.52 11.08 -0.19
C SER A 27 -18.31 11.61 -0.95
N SER A 28 -17.13 11.55 -0.43
CA SER A 28 -15.96 11.54 -1.32
C SER A 28 -15.62 10.09 -1.64
N GLY A 29 -15.50 9.77 -2.93
CA GLY A 29 -15.05 8.45 -3.40
C GLY A 29 -13.68 8.07 -2.83
N PRO A 30 -13.07 6.99 -3.32
CA PRO A 30 -11.75 6.55 -2.89
C PRO A 30 -10.72 7.66 -2.99
N LEU A 31 -9.79 7.71 -2.01
CA LEU A 31 -8.68 8.68 -2.01
C LEU A 31 -7.70 8.43 -3.14
N PHE A 32 -7.42 7.16 -3.42
CA PHE A 32 -6.63 6.69 -4.55
C PHE A 32 -6.87 5.20 -4.78
N TYR A 33 -6.39 4.67 -5.90
CA TYR A 33 -6.47 3.26 -6.24
C TYR A 33 -5.10 2.60 -6.20
N GLY A 34 -5.10 1.28 -6.03
CA GLY A 34 -3.88 0.51 -6.07
C GLY A 34 -4.08 -0.85 -6.70
N GLN A 35 -2.97 -1.43 -7.11
CA GLN A 35 -2.85 -2.81 -7.51
C GLN A 35 -1.68 -3.42 -6.76
N SER A 36 -1.86 -4.60 -6.20
CA SER A 36 -0.79 -5.36 -5.56
C SER A 36 -0.61 -6.69 -6.25
N ILE A 37 0.63 -7.11 -6.39
CA ILE A 37 1.03 -8.35 -7.05
C ILE A 37 2.04 -9.05 -6.13
N GLY A 38 1.73 -10.26 -5.69
CA GLY A 38 2.67 -11.12 -4.98
C GLY A 38 3.44 -11.99 -5.96
N VAL A 39 4.77 -11.95 -5.90
CA VAL A 39 5.63 -12.68 -6.82
C VAL A 39 6.66 -13.54 -6.09
N ILE A 40 6.93 -14.72 -6.64
CA ILE A 40 8.05 -15.57 -6.28
C ILE A 40 9.19 -15.19 -7.21
N ALA A 41 10.18 -14.44 -6.70
CA ALA A 41 11.33 -14.01 -7.48
C ALA A 41 12.41 -15.09 -7.46
N SER A 42 12.87 -15.52 -8.64
CA SER A 42 13.99 -16.45 -8.79
C SER A 42 15.34 -15.76 -8.57
N ASP A 43 15.43 -14.46 -8.92
CA ASP A 43 16.61 -13.61 -8.76
C ASP A 43 16.15 -12.17 -8.42
N ALA A 44 16.13 -11.84 -7.13
CA ALA A 44 15.66 -10.54 -6.67
C ALA A 44 16.49 -9.35 -7.18
N PRO A 45 17.84 -9.42 -7.24
CA PRO A 45 18.64 -8.38 -7.91
C PRO A 45 18.29 -8.17 -9.38
N ALA A 46 18.03 -9.24 -10.13
CA ALA A 46 17.62 -9.13 -11.53
C ALA A 46 16.23 -8.53 -11.68
N VAL A 47 15.27 -8.85 -10.79
CA VAL A 47 13.96 -8.22 -10.73
C VAL A 47 14.09 -6.71 -10.51
N LEU A 48 14.87 -6.28 -9.52
CA LEU A 48 15.13 -4.87 -9.24
C LEU A 48 15.77 -4.17 -10.45
N ALA A 49 16.74 -4.81 -11.11
CA ALA A 49 17.41 -4.27 -12.30
C ALA A 49 16.43 -4.11 -13.47
N ALA A 50 15.55 -5.09 -13.72
CA ALA A 50 14.52 -5.00 -14.75
C ALA A 50 13.52 -3.87 -14.49
N MET A 51 13.06 -3.72 -13.26
CA MET A 51 12.16 -2.64 -12.84
C MET A 51 12.84 -1.26 -12.97
N ASN A 52 14.09 -1.14 -12.55
CA ASN A 52 14.88 0.09 -12.71
C ASN A 52 15.03 0.47 -14.21
N LYS A 53 15.37 -0.51 -15.06
CA LYS A 53 15.48 -0.28 -16.49
C LYS A 53 14.18 0.22 -17.10
N TRP A 54 13.08 -0.41 -16.74
CA TRP A 54 11.76 0.01 -17.21
C TRP A 54 11.38 1.40 -16.71
N ARG A 55 11.48 1.67 -15.42
CA ARG A 55 11.09 2.97 -14.85
C ARG A 55 11.94 4.13 -15.36
N ASN A 56 13.19 3.87 -15.77
CA ASN A 56 14.08 4.85 -16.39
C ASN A 56 13.91 4.96 -17.93
N SER A 57 13.06 4.13 -18.56
CA SER A 57 12.76 4.23 -19.98
C SER A 57 11.87 5.44 -20.31
N ALA A 58 11.80 5.79 -21.60
CA ALA A 58 10.95 6.91 -22.06
C ALA A 58 9.46 6.70 -21.73
N THR A 59 8.97 5.46 -21.76
CA THR A 59 7.62 5.11 -21.34
C THR A 59 7.48 5.13 -19.83
N GLY A 60 8.38 4.48 -19.11
CA GLY A 60 8.32 4.39 -17.66
C GLY A 60 8.35 5.74 -16.94
N GLN A 61 9.10 6.70 -17.45
CA GLN A 61 9.16 8.07 -16.91
C GLN A 61 7.86 8.86 -17.08
N LYS A 62 6.99 8.48 -18.00
CA LYS A 62 5.70 9.12 -18.25
C LYS A 62 4.53 8.45 -17.52
N ALA A 63 4.77 7.30 -16.92
CA ALA A 63 3.71 6.52 -16.28
C ALA A 63 3.10 7.30 -15.10
N PRO A 64 1.77 7.53 -15.08
CA PRO A 64 1.11 8.35 -14.07
C PRO A 64 0.81 7.54 -12.80
N ASN A 65 1.81 6.81 -12.31
CA ASN A 65 1.70 5.96 -11.13
C ASN A 65 2.98 5.93 -10.32
N THR A 66 2.84 5.56 -9.07
CA THR A 66 3.96 5.18 -8.20
C THR A 66 4.04 3.67 -8.14
N VAL A 67 5.24 3.11 -8.29
CA VAL A 67 5.49 1.68 -8.14
C VAL A 67 6.42 1.46 -6.96
N VAL A 68 6.12 0.46 -6.15
CA VAL A 68 6.91 0.08 -4.97
C VAL A 68 7.22 -1.40 -5.04
N LEU A 69 8.49 -1.75 -4.93
CA LEU A 69 8.94 -3.12 -4.74
C LEU A 69 9.14 -3.37 -3.25
N LEU A 70 8.52 -4.43 -2.76
CA LEU A 70 8.54 -4.86 -1.36
C LEU A 70 9.22 -6.22 -1.22
N GLN A 71 9.93 -6.42 -0.12
CA GLN A 71 10.38 -7.74 0.33
C GLN A 71 9.42 -8.26 1.40
N ASN A 72 8.98 -9.50 1.27
CA ASN A 72 8.17 -10.15 2.28
C ASN A 72 9.03 -10.54 3.49
N ILE A 73 8.62 -10.13 4.70
CA ILE A 73 9.29 -10.46 5.97
C ILE A 73 8.50 -11.55 6.70
N VAL A 74 7.18 -11.40 6.75
CA VAL A 74 6.24 -12.38 7.29
C VAL A 74 5.12 -12.53 6.28
N ASN A 75 4.87 -13.75 5.83
CA ASN A 75 4.06 -13.98 4.64
C ASN A 75 2.91 -14.98 4.85
N GLY A 76 2.74 -15.53 6.06
CA GLY A 76 1.73 -16.55 6.32
C GLY A 76 1.89 -17.74 5.37
N ASP A 77 0.80 -18.14 4.74
CA ASP A 77 0.75 -19.28 3.82
C ASP A 77 1.17 -18.94 2.37
N TYR A 78 1.45 -17.67 2.06
CA TYR A 78 1.89 -17.27 0.74
C TYR A 78 3.36 -17.64 0.50
N ARG A 79 3.65 -18.10 -0.72
CA ARG A 79 5.01 -18.43 -1.18
C ARG A 79 5.75 -17.24 -1.77
N SER A 80 5.03 -16.15 -2.08
CA SER A 80 5.61 -14.93 -2.67
C SER A 80 6.75 -14.41 -1.81
N THR A 81 7.86 -14.11 -2.43
CA THR A 81 9.06 -13.56 -1.78
C THR A 81 9.07 -12.04 -1.78
N HIS A 82 8.35 -11.46 -2.74
CA HIS A 82 8.27 -10.02 -2.96
C HIS A 82 6.83 -9.61 -3.28
N GLY A 83 6.52 -8.35 -2.99
CA GLY A 83 5.30 -7.67 -3.41
C GLY A 83 5.61 -6.51 -4.33
N ILE A 84 4.71 -6.23 -5.27
CA ILE A 84 4.77 -5.04 -6.11
C ILE A 84 3.47 -4.29 -5.90
N ASN A 85 3.56 -3.06 -5.40
CA ASN A 85 2.41 -2.18 -5.29
C ASN A 85 2.48 -1.09 -6.34
N ILE A 86 1.37 -0.86 -7.02
CA ILE A 86 1.20 0.20 -8.01
C ILE A 86 0.09 1.10 -7.52
N PHE A 87 0.38 2.40 -7.34
CA PHE A 87 -0.58 3.38 -6.84
C PHE A 87 -0.95 4.36 -7.94
N TYR A 88 -2.25 4.61 -8.10
CA TYR A 88 -2.82 5.55 -9.06
C TYR A 88 -3.62 6.62 -8.32
N PRO A 89 -3.40 7.91 -8.57
CA PRO A 89 -4.11 8.98 -7.87
C PRO A 89 -5.62 8.97 -8.13
N ASN A 90 -6.07 8.41 -9.25
CA ASN A 90 -7.49 8.28 -9.62
C ASN A 90 -7.66 7.28 -10.78
N GLY A 91 -8.92 7.00 -11.17
CA GLY A 91 -9.23 6.09 -12.28
C GLY A 91 -8.70 6.57 -13.63
N ALA A 92 -8.73 7.88 -13.89
CA ALA A 92 -8.18 8.42 -15.14
C ALA A 92 -6.67 8.15 -15.29
N ALA A 93 -5.92 8.15 -14.19
CA ALA A 93 -4.51 7.76 -14.21
C ALA A 93 -4.31 6.26 -14.48
N MET A 94 -5.24 5.40 -14.05
CA MET A 94 -5.21 3.97 -14.41
C MET A 94 -5.40 3.79 -15.92
N ASP A 95 -6.39 4.47 -16.49
CA ASP A 95 -6.67 4.41 -17.94
C ASP A 95 -5.49 4.97 -18.74
N ALA A 96 -4.96 6.13 -18.35
CA ALA A 96 -3.80 6.74 -19.00
C ALA A 96 -2.54 5.85 -18.93
N ALA A 97 -2.32 5.13 -17.82
CA ALA A 97 -1.25 4.14 -17.73
C ALA A 97 -1.46 2.98 -18.70
N ALA A 98 -2.67 2.44 -18.78
CA ALA A 98 -3.02 1.37 -19.71
C ALA A 98 -2.80 1.77 -21.17
N GLU A 99 -3.25 2.97 -21.56
CA GLU A 99 -3.02 3.54 -22.90
C GLU A 99 -1.53 3.74 -23.19
N LEU A 100 -0.77 4.28 -22.21
CA LEU A 100 0.66 4.50 -22.34
C LEU A 100 1.43 3.18 -22.55
N TYR A 101 1.01 2.09 -21.91
CA TYR A 101 1.64 0.79 -22.02
C TYR A 101 1.25 0.06 -23.29
N ALA A 102 0.04 0.28 -23.80
CA ALA A 102 -0.44 -0.32 -25.04
C ALA A 102 0.47 0.07 -26.21
N GLY A 103 1.07 -0.92 -26.86
CA GLY A 103 2.00 -0.71 -27.97
C GLY A 103 3.39 -0.17 -27.61
N SER A 104 3.69 0.04 -26.33
CA SER A 104 5.01 0.46 -25.87
C SER A 104 6.06 -0.65 -26.01
N LYS A 105 7.13 -0.39 -26.75
CA LYS A 105 8.27 -1.32 -26.86
C LYS A 105 9.02 -1.46 -25.53
N ASP A 106 9.10 -0.39 -24.75
CA ASP A 106 9.75 -0.42 -23.42
C ASP A 106 8.99 -1.32 -22.47
N TRP A 107 7.64 -1.21 -22.48
CA TRP A 107 6.78 -2.05 -21.67
C TRP A 107 6.84 -3.52 -22.10
N ALA A 108 6.77 -3.80 -23.41
CA ALA A 108 6.90 -5.16 -23.92
C ALA A 108 8.25 -5.80 -23.58
N ALA A 109 9.34 -5.03 -23.68
CA ALA A 109 10.67 -5.49 -23.28
C ALA A 109 10.77 -5.77 -21.76
N PHE A 110 10.14 -4.91 -20.93
CA PHE A 110 10.06 -5.14 -19.49
C PHE A 110 9.26 -6.41 -19.19
N GLN A 111 8.05 -6.56 -19.74
CA GLN A 111 7.23 -7.75 -19.51
C GLN A 111 7.95 -9.03 -19.89
N GLY A 112 8.60 -9.07 -21.06
CA GLY A 112 9.35 -10.25 -21.49
C GLY A 112 10.51 -10.62 -20.56
N ALA A 113 11.24 -9.62 -20.06
CA ALA A 113 12.31 -9.85 -19.08
C ALA A 113 11.74 -10.27 -17.72
N PHE A 114 10.70 -9.58 -17.23
CA PHE A 114 10.13 -9.78 -15.92
C PHE A 114 9.49 -11.16 -15.76
N GLN A 115 8.70 -11.62 -16.75
CA GLN A 115 8.06 -12.93 -16.75
C GLN A 115 9.04 -14.10 -16.63
N SER A 116 10.29 -13.93 -17.07
CA SER A 116 11.32 -14.96 -16.89
C SER A 116 11.96 -14.99 -15.50
N LEU A 117 11.73 -13.97 -14.68
CA LEU A 117 12.32 -13.78 -13.37
C LEU A 117 11.36 -14.05 -12.21
N VAL A 118 10.07 -14.07 -12.49
CA VAL A 118 9.05 -14.21 -11.44
C VAL A 118 7.92 -15.17 -11.83
N GLU A 119 7.36 -15.82 -10.82
CA GLU A 119 6.05 -16.47 -10.86
C GLU A 119 5.08 -15.59 -10.07
N THR A 120 3.94 -15.20 -10.67
CA THR A 120 2.88 -14.47 -9.96
C THR A 120 2.08 -15.48 -9.15
N GLU A 121 1.96 -15.24 -7.86
CA GLU A 121 1.16 -16.07 -6.97
C GLU A 121 -0.24 -15.51 -6.78
N TRP A 122 -0.37 -14.20 -6.58
CA TRP A 122 -1.64 -13.51 -6.41
C TRP A 122 -1.56 -12.07 -6.91
N GLU A 123 -2.71 -11.51 -7.22
CA GLU A 123 -2.87 -10.10 -7.55
C GLU A 123 -4.22 -9.60 -7.07
N ASN A 124 -4.31 -8.32 -6.75
CA ASN A 124 -5.56 -7.65 -6.45
C ASN A 124 -5.57 -6.20 -6.93
N THR A 125 -6.78 -5.67 -7.10
CA THR A 125 -7.03 -4.24 -7.30
C THR A 125 -7.86 -3.73 -6.13
N TYR A 126 -7.51 -2.57 -5.60
CA TYR A 126 -8.14 -2.02 -4.41
C TYR A 126 -8.30 -0.50 -4.49
N ALA A 127 -9.15 0.01 -3.61
CA ALA A 127 -9.32 1.43 -3.35
C ALA A 127 -8.91 1.75 -1.92
N ILE A 128 -8.23 2.87 -1.69
CA ILE A 128 -7.97 3.38 -0.35
C ILE A 128 -9.11 4.32 0.04
N MET A 129 -9.79 3.96 1.12
CA MET A 129 -10.98 4.65 1.62
C MET A 129 -10.64 5.67 2.69
N ARG A 130 -9.60 5.42 3.49
CA ARG A 130 -9.11 6.32 4.53
C ARG A 130 -7.58 6.29 4.58
N ALA A 131 -6.99 7.43 4.86
CA ALA A 131 -5.55 7.56 5.05
C ALA A 131 -5.27 8.54 6.20
N LYS A 132 -4.40 8.13 7.10
CA LYS A 132 -3.75 8.99 8.09
C LYS A 132 -2.25 8.91 7.83
N ALA A 133 -1.68 9.99 7.33
CA ALA A 133 -0.25 10.13 7.13
C ALA A 133 0.10 11.60 7.28
N ASN A 134 0.97 11.91 8.23
CA ASN A 134 1.50 13.25 8.38
C ASN A 134 2.86 13.37 7.69
N VAL A 135 3.18 14.54 7.17
CA VAL A 135 4.49 14.81 6.58
C VAL A 135 5.58 14.57 7.65
N GLY A 136 6.51 13.66 7.35
CA GLY A 136 7.59 13.30 8.27
C GLY A 136 7.29 12.11 9.20
N ASP A 137 6.06 11.59 9.22
CA ASP A 137 5.73 10.39 10.01
C ASP A 137 6.50 9.16 9.54
N VAL A 138 6.79 9.09 8.23
CA VAL A 138 7.63 8.04 7.62
C VAL A 138 8.74 8.73 6.84
N SER A 139 9.94 8.73 7.40
CA SER A 139 11.13 9.37 6.83
C SER A 139 12.15 8.37 6.26
N SER A 140 11.98 7.09 6.57
CA SER A 140 12.86 6.02 6.10
C SER A 140 12.75 5.81 4.60
N THR A 141 13.88 5.50 3.96
CA THR A 141 13.92 5.05 2.55
C THR A 141 13.50 3.59 2.39
N THR A 142 13.41 2.85 3.49
CA THR A 142 13.03 1.43 3.53
C THR A 142 12.02 1.18 4.65
N PRO A 143 10.84 1.85 4.61
CA PRO A 143 9.83 1.69 5.65
C PRO A 143 9.33 0.25 5.72
N VAL A 144 8.82 -0.11 6.89
CA VAL A 144 8.23 -1.43 7.12
C VAL A 144 6.72 -1.28 7.25
N THR A 145 6.00 -2.19 6.63
CA THR A 145 4.55 -2.22 6.54
C THR A 145 4.01 -3.51 7.12
N ILE A 146 2.95 -3.44 7.92
CA ILE A 146 2.12 -4.59 8.29
C ILE A 146 0.73 -4.41 7.70
N VAL A 147 0.17 -5.47 7.12
CA VAL A 147 -1.16 -5.49 6.50
C VAL A 147 -2.01 -6.53 7.21
N TYR A 148 -3.14 -6.10 7.71
CA TYR A 148 -4.21 -6.97 8.22
C TYR A 148 -5.28 -7.06 7.14
N GLY A 149 -5.42 -8.22 6.51
CA GLY A 149 -6.47 -8.53 5.55
C GLY A 149 -7.65 -9.21 6.23
N PHE A 150 -8.88 -8.84 5.87
CA PHE A 150 -10.08 -9.44 6.44
C PHE A 150 -11.25 -9.49 5.47
N THR A 151 -12.12 -10.46 5.69
CA THR A 151 -13.46 -10.52 5.10
C THR A 151 -14.44 -9.81 6.04
N VAL A 152 -15.06 -8.75 5.54
CA VAL A 152 -16.13 -8.03 6.26
C VAL A 152 -17.46 -8.68 5.92
N THR A 153 -18.15 -9.19 6.93
CA THR A 153 -19.44 -9.89 6.83
C THR A 153 -20.63 -8.97 7.10
N ASP A 154 -20.44 -7.95 7.95
CA ASP A 154 -21.38 -6.85 8.19
C ASP A 154 -20.67 -5.50 7.93
N PRO A 155 -20.79 -4.93 6.71
CA PRO A 155 -20.15 -3.65 6.39
C PRO A 155 -20.56 -2.47 7.28
N ALA A 156 -21.84 -2.40 7.69
CA ALA A 156 -22.33 -1.30 8.51
C ALA A 156 -21.78 -1.37 9.94
N GLY A 157 -21.82 -2.57 10.54
CA GLY A 157 -21.25 -2.82 11.88
C GLY A 157 -19.75 -2.58 11.90
N PHE A 158 -19.03 -3.12 10.90
CA PHE A 158 -17.59 -2.91 10.75
C PHE A 158 -17.23 -1.43 10.65
N MET A 159 -17.85 -0.67 9.73
CA MET A 159 -17.54 0.75 9.53
C MET A 159 -17.87 1.57 10.77
N SER A 160 -18.97 1.29 11.47
CA SER A 160 -19.31 1.98 12.71
C SER A 160 -18.28 1.77 13.82
N ALA A 161 -17.77 0.54 13.98
CA ALA A 161 -16.71 0.23 14.93
C ALA A 161 -15.37 0.84 14.50
N PHE A 162 -15.05 0.73 13.21
CA PHE A 162 -13.80 1.25 12.64
C PHE A 162 -13.70 2.77 12.74
N ASP A 163 -14.79 3.52 12.48
CA ASP A 163 -14.78 4.98 12.57
C ASP A 163 -14.49 5.47 14.00
N LYS A 164 -14.98 4.77 15.02
CA LYS A 164 -14.63 5.07 16.42
C LYS A 164 -13.14 4.84 16.69
N MET A 165 -12.61 3.71 16.21
CA MET A 165 -11.18 3.39 16.34
C MET A 165 -10.34 4.38 15.54
N TRP A 166 -10.76 4.74 14.33
CA TRP A 166 -10.06 5.70 13.47
C TRP A 166 -9.86 7.05 14.14
N ASN A 167 -10.89 7.55 14.85
CA ASN A 167 -10.88 8.83 15.55
C ASN A 167 -10.25 8.76 16.96
N SER A 168 -9.81 7.58 17.41
CA SER A 168 -9.16 7.43 18.70
C SER A 168 -7.72 7.97 18.71
N ASP A 169 -7.25 8.31 19.91
CA ASP A 169 -5.88 8.75 20.14
C ASP A 169 -4.84 7.74 19.64
N VAL A 170 -5.15 6.47 19.73
CA VAL A 170 -4.26 5.37 19.31
C VAL A 170 -3.94 5.43 17.81
N ILE A 171 -4.93 5.69 16.97
CA ILE A 171 -4.72 5.85 15.53
C ILE A 171 -4.18 7.25 15.22
N GLN A 172 -4.73 8.29 15.83
CA GLN A 172 -4.33 9.68 15.54
C GLN A 172 -2.89 9.96 15.94
N LYS A 173 -2.36 9.29 16.96
CA LYS A 173 -0.98 9.41 17.44
C LYS A 173 -0.07 8.27 16.96
N PHE A 174 -0.54 7.40 16.06
CA PHE A 174 0.28 6.35 15.49
C PHE A 174 1.55 6.95 14.83
N PRO A 175 2.78 6.46 15.16
CA PRO A 175 4.03 7.06 14.70
C PRO A 175 4.37 6.60 13.26
N GLY A 176 3.52 6.95 12.31
CA GLY A 176 3.63 6.53 10.93
C GLY A 176 2.33 6.73 10.16
N ALA A 177 2.13 5.96 9.11
CA ALA A 177 0.93 6.04 8.28
C ALA A 177 -0.02 4.86 8.55
N VAL A 178 -1.33 5.12 8.45
CA VAL A 178 -2.40 4.12 8.55
C VAL A 178 -3.34 4.28 7.37
N TYR A 179 -3.71 3.16 6.74
CA TYR A 179 -4.63 3.14 5.61
C TYR A 179 -5.72 2.11 5.83
N LEU A 180 -6.95 2.43 5.45
CA LEU A 180 -8.04 1.47 5.25
C LEU A 180 -8.26 1.33 3.74
N GLY A 181 -8.18 0.10 3.25
CA GLY A 181 -8.47 -0.24 1.87
C GLY A 181 -9.62 -1.22 1.72
N GLN A 182 -10.27 -1.16 0.57
CA GLN A 182 -11.29 -2.08 0.11
C GLN A 182 -10.83 -2.75 -1.18
N ASN A 183 -10.85 -4.07 -1.22
CA ASN A 183 -10.55 -4.82 -2.43
C ASN A 183 -11.71 -4.72 -3.43
N ILE A 184 -11.37 -4.43 -4.69
CA ILE A 184 -12.31 -4.33 -5.81
C ILE A 184 -12.31 -5.65 -6.58
N ALA A 185 -11.12 -6.21 -6.82
CA ALA A 185 -10.92 -7.50 -7.46
C ALA A 185 -9.74 -8.20 -6.78
N THR A 186 -9.95 -9.42 -6.32
CA THR A 186 -9.00 -10.11 -5.44
C THR A 186 -8.24 -11.26 -6.10
N GLY A 187 -8.65 -11.69 -7.31
CA GLY A 187 -8.07 -12.89 -7.90
C GLY A 187 -8.20 -14.10 -6.96
N THR A 188 -7.07 -14.68 -6.57
CA THR A 188 -7.01 -15.79 -5.60
C THR A 188 -6.81 -15.32 -4.15
N MET A 189 -6.66 -14.03 -3.90
CA MET A 189 -6.41 -13.47 -2.58
C MET A 189 -7.71 -13.37 -1.79
N PRO A 190 -7.81 -13.91 -0.56
CA PRO A 190 -9.00 -13.78 0.27
C PRO A 190 -9.14 -12.35 0.82
N GLY A 191 -10.34 -12.03 1.28
CA GLY A 191 -10.63 -10.81 2.00
C GLY A 191 -11.22 -9.69 1.14
N THR A 192 -12.07 -8.91 1.77
CA THR A 192 -12.77 -7.78 1.15
C THR A 192 -12.14 -6.43 1.50
N HIS A 193 -11.46 -6.36 2.65
CA HIS A 193 -10.85 -5.14 3.18
C HIS A 193 -9.48 -5.42 3.79
N PHE A 194 -8.70 -4.38 4.00
CA PHE A 194 -7.45 -4.45 4.72
C PHE A 194 -7.15 -3.15 5.46
N VAL A 195 -6.39 -3.25 6.56
CA VAL A 195 -5.76 -2.10 7.22
C VAL A 195 -4.25 -2.26 7.14
N THR A 196 -3.60 -1.18 6.77
CA THR A 196 -2.14 -1.11 6.62
C THR A 196 -1.57 -0.12 7.62
N PHE A 197 -0.53 -0.54 8.34
CA PHE A 197 0.27 0.31 9.21
C PHE A 197 1.70 0.36 8.67
N VAL A 198 2.25 1.56 8.56
CA VAL A 198 3.59 1.81 8.03
C VAL A 198 4.40 2.59 9.04
N ALA A 199 5.64 2.19 9.29
CA ALA A 199 6.57 2.95 10.12
C ALA A 199 7.99 2.88 9.55
N ASP A 200 8.87 3.76 10.02
CA ASP A 200 10.25 3.88 9.55
C ASP A 200 11.07 2.60 9.68
N THR A 201 10.81 1.83 10.74
CA THR A 201 11.58 0.61 11.03
C THR A 201 10.68 -0.47 11.60
N ARG A 202 11.13 -1.73 11.49
CA ARG A 202 10.43 -2.88 12.08
C ARG A 202 10.24 -2.73 13.60
N GLY A 203 11.26 -2.21 14.30
CA GLY A 203 11.17 -1.99 15.75
C GLY A 203 10.07 -1.00 16.12
N LYS A 204 10.08 0.20 15.51
CA LYS A 204 9.03 1.22 15.70
C LYS A 204 7.64 0.68 15.37
N LEU A 205 7.50 -0.05 14.25
CA LEU A 205 6.23 -0.64 13.87
C LEU A 205 5.74 -1.64 14.91
N THR A 206 6.60 -2.56 15.33
CA THR A 206 6.25 -3.59 16.32
C THR A 206 5.85 -2.97 17.66
N GLU A 207 6.62 -2.00 18.17
CA GLU A 207 6.30 -1.29 19.41
C GLU A 207 4.96 -0.56 19.32
N ALA A 208 4.71 0.15 18.21
CA ALA A 208 3.45 0.86 18.00
C ALA A 208 2.24 -0.09 17.91
N ILE A 209 2.36 -1.22 17.21
CA ILE A 209 1.31 -2.24 17.13
C ILE A 209 1.05 -2.85 18.52
N MET A 210 2.09 -3.17 19.29
CA MET A 210 1.92 -3.72 20.65
C MET A 210 1.27 -2.72 21.60
N ALA A 211 1.65 -1.44 21.51
CA ALA A 211 1.00 -0.37 22.27
C ALA A 211 -0.48 -0.21 21.90
N MET A 212 -0.79 -0.25 20.59
CA MET A 212 -2.15 -0.22 20.09
C MET A 212 -2.98 -1.41 20.60
N GLN A 213 -2.45 -2.63 20.49
CA GLN A 213 -3.14 -3.85 20.93
C GLN A 213 -3.42 -3.87 22.44
N SER A 214 -2.58 -3.23 23.22
CA SER A 214 -2.73 -3.14 24.69
C SER A 214 -3.61 -1.95 25.13
N SER A 215 -4.13 -1.17 24.18
CA SER A 215 -4.92 0.04 24.49
C SER A 215 -6.38 -0.28 24.81
N LYS A 216 -6.99 0.61 25.60
CA LYS A 216 -8.44 0.56 25.84
C LYS A 216 -9.25 0.77 24.56
N ASP A 217 -8.76 1.60 23.64
CA ASP A 217 -9.42 1.89 22.37
C ASP A 217 -9.50 0.63 21.50
N MET A 218 -8.40 -0.15 21.46
CA MET A 218 -8.40 -1.44 20.75
C MET A 218 -9.35 -2.45 21.41
N ALA A 219 -9.36 -2.55 22.73
CA ALA A 219 -10.31 -3.44 23.43
C ALA A 219 -11.77 -3.07 23.11
N THR A 220 -12.10 -1.77 23.14
CA THR A 220 -13.42 -1.26 22.76
C THR A 220 -13.75 -1.55 21.30
N TYR A 221 -12.77 -1.41 20.40
CA TYR A 221 -12.94 -1.73 18.99
C TYR A 221 -13.20 -3.22 18.77
N LEU A 222 -12.43 -4.11 19.42
CA LEU A 222 -12.60 -5.55 19.29
C LEU A 222 -13.97 -6.01 19.81
N GLU A 223 -14.47 -5.43 20.90
CA GLU A 223 -15.82 -5.69 21.40
C GLU A 223 -16.89 -5.20 20.41
N ALA A 224 -16.74 -3.99 19.85
CA ALA A 224 -17.70 -3.39 18.95
C ALA A 224 -17.71 -4.04 17.56
N VAL A 225 -16.56 -4.46 17.05
CA VAL A 225 -16.45 -5.10 15.73
C VAL A 225 -17.00 -6.52 15.75
N GLY A 226 -16.89 -7.23 16.90
CA GLY A 226 -17.43 -8.58 17.10
C GLY A 226 -17.21 -9.51 15.91
N ASP A 227 -18.30 -10.12 15.45
CA ASP A 227 -18.32 -11.05 14.31
C ASP A 227 -18.50 -10.36 12.95
N SER A 228 -18.44 -9.02 12.89
CA SER A 228 -18.63 -8.27 11.63
C SER A 228 -17.48 -8.46 10.62
N ARG A 229 -16.36 -9.07 11.04
CA ARG A 229 -15.22 -9.40 10.19
C ARG A 229 -14.49 -10.66 10.64
N GLU A 230 -13.83 -11.31 9.69
CA GLU A 230 -12.87 -12.39 9.91
C GLU A 230 -11.49 -11.99 9.42
N ILE A 231 -10.43 -12.27 10.20
CA ILE A 231 -9.05 -12.01 9.79
C ILE A 231 -8.58 -13.14 8.87
N GLU A 232 -8.21 -12.82 7.64
CA GLU A 232 -7.74 -13.78 6.64
C GLU A 232 -6.22 -13.93 6.67
N ALA A 233 -5.49 -12.81 6.80
CA ALA A 233 -4.05 -12.82 6.78
C ALA A 233 -3.46 -11.62 7.51
N ILE A 234 -2.25 -11.81 8.04
CA ILE A 234 -1.42 -10.73 8.58
C ILE A 234 -0.04 -10.88 7.96
N ASN A 235 0.36 -9.91 7.15
CA ASN A 235 1.62 -9.95 6.42
C ASN A 235 2.49 -8.74 6.77
N MET A 236 3.80 -8.90 6.68
CA MET A 236 4.78 -7.82 6.93
C MET A 236 5.75 -7.73 5.76
N PHE A 237 6.02 -6.50 5.34
CA PHE A 237 6.86 -6.18 4.20
C PHE A 237 7.88 -5.11 4.56
N SER A 238 9.03 -5.11 3.89
CA SER A 238 9.97 -3.99 3.86
C SER A 238 10.03 -3.40 2.46
N GLU A 239 9.97 -2.09 2.33
CA GLU A 239 10.16 -1.43 1.06
C GLU A 239 11.62 -1.56 0.61
N LEU A 240 11.85 -2.05 -0.61
CA LEU A 240 13.16 -2.13 -1.23
C LEU A 240 13.45 -0.93 -2.12
N GLN A 241 12.46 -0.54 -2.91
CA GLN A 241 12.59 0.56 -3.86
C GLN A 241 11.23 1.17 -4.19
N ARG A 242 11.23 2.48 -4.38
CA ARG A 242 10.07 3.26 -4.83
C ARG A 242 10.43 4.05 -6.08
N TRP A 243 9.54 4.06 -7.05
CA TRP A 243 9.61 4.89 -8.25
C TRP A 243 8.35 5.75 -8.33
N SER A 244 8.52 7.03 -8.08
CA SER A 244 7.46 8.03 -8.26
C SER A 244 7.83 8.89 -9.45
N ASN A 245 6.95 8.98 -10.42
CA ASN A 245 7.08 9.99 -11.47
C ASN A 245 6.33 11.20 -10.95
N GLY A 246 7.06 12.31 -10.76
CA GLY A 246 6.48 13.53 -10.24
C GLY A 246 5.31 13.99 -11.10
N GLY A 247 4.13 14.16 -10.48
CA GLY A 247 3.12 15.04 -10.98
C GLY A 247 3.41 16.46 -10.52
#